data_e8612a7b2b798ee9316f2d951d2e613c
#
_entry.id   e8612a7b2b798ee9316f2d951d2e613c
#
_cell.length_a   1.000
_cell.length_b   1.000
_cell.length_c   1.000
_cell.angle_alpha   90.00
_cell.angle_beta   90.00
_cell.angle_gamma   90.00
#
_symmetry.space_group_name_H-M   'P 1'
#
loop_
_entity.id
_entity.type
_entity.pdbx_description
1 polymer ?
#
loop_
_entity_poly.entity_id
_entity_poly.type
_entity_poly.pdbx_seq_one_letter_code
_entity_poly.pdbx_strand_id
1 'polypeptide(L)'
;MEEKATNSERRGKPREKMLGTALMSWSNGYRSMSCVILDWNQSGARIKPGDMVGCPDQFTLITKNGNRVPCEVRWREKDIMGVRFV
;
A
#
# COMPACT_ATOMS: atom_id res chain seq x y z
N MET A 1 -2.77 -27.12 16.44
CA MET A 1 -3.21 -26.57 16.10
C MET A 1 -3.22 -25.90 16.08
N GLU A 2 -2.82 -26.14 15.75
CA GLU A 2 -3.06 -25.42 15.36
C GLU A 2 -3.02 -24.74 15.21
N GLU A 3 -2.69 -25.16 15.17
CA GLU A 3 -2.96 -24.45 14.73
C GLU A 3 -2.95 -23.80 14.43
N LYS A 4 -2.61 -24.24 14.44
CA LYS A 4 -2.92 -23.68 13.87
C LYS A 4 -2.70 -23.04 13.62
N ALA A 5 -2.31 -23.67 13.39
CA ALA A 5 -2.40 -23.07 12.83
C ALA A 5 -2.11 -22.59 12.58
N THR A 6 -1.75 -23.02 12.49
CA THR A 6 -1.73 -22.56 12.01
C THR A 6 -1.52 -22.18 11.52
N ASN A 7 -1.17 -22.61 11.34
CA ASN A 7 -1.26 -22.24 10.65
C ASN A 7 -1.19 -21.85 10.16
N SER A 8 -0.84 -22.21 9.97
CA SER A 8 -1.08 -21.89 9.32
C SER A 8 -1.16 -21.34 9.12
N GLU A 9 -0.99 -21.43 9.01
CA GLU A 9 -1.35 -20.96 8.64
C GLU A 9 -1.04 -20.29 8.61
N ARG A 10 -0.67 -20.18 8.50
CA ARG A 10 -0.50 -19.60 8.30
C ARG A 10 0.30 -19.26 7.72
N ARG A 11 0.69 -19.64 7.49
CA ARG A 11 1.32 -19.44 6.64
C ARG A 11 1.47 -18.35 6.00
N GLY A 12 1.55 -18.21 6.18
CA GLY A 12 1.86 -17.22 5.67
C GLY A 12 1.49 -16.46 4.66
N LYS A 13 0.95 -16.02 4.36
CA LYS A 13 0.52 -15.20 3.29
C LYS A 13 0.97 -13.79 3.50
N PRO A 14 2.23 -13.52 3.21
CA PRO A 14 2.78 -12.20 3.50
C PRO A 14 2.00 -11.08 2.87
N ARG A 15 1.48 -11.29 1.66
CA ARG A 15 0.81 -10.19 1.00
C ARG A 15 -0.52 -9.84 1.63
N GLU A 16 -1.12 -10.74 2.38
CA GLU A 16 -2.33 -10.39 3.10
C GLU A 16 -2.07 -9.32 4.13
N LYS A 17 -0.86 -9.31 4.65
CA LYS A 17 -0.48 -8.32 5.64
C LYS A 17 -0.25 -6.95 5.04
N MET A 18 -0.15 -6.87 3.73
CA MET A 18 0.04 -5.61 3.04
C MET A 18 -1.27 -4.92 2.70
N LEU A 19 -2.38 -5.64 2.81
CA LEU A 19 -3.67 -5.07 2.48
C LEU A 19 -4.20 -4.28 3.66
N GLY A 20 -5.11 -3.36 3.37
CA GLY A 20 -5.72 -2.55 4.39
C GLY A 20 -5.17 -1.14 4.37
N THR A 21 -5.21 -0.45 5.50
CA THR A 21 -4.80 0.95 5.54
C THR A 21 -3.29 1.10 5.52
N ALA A 22 -2.86 2.19 4.92
CA ALA A 22 -1.44 2.54 4.86
C ALA A 22 -1.34 4.05 4.78
N LEU A 23 -0.12 4.56 4.77
CA LEU A 23 0.13 6.00 4.72
C LEU A 23 0.94 6.30 3.47
N MET A 24 0.53 7.32 2.74
CA MET A 24 1.30 7.89 1.65
C MET A 24 2.07 9.09 2.20
N SER A 25 3.34 9.18 1.87
CA SER A 25 4.18 10.27 2.38
C SER A 25 5.00 10.86 1.24
N TRP A 26 5.11 12.17 1.19
CA TRP A 26 5.90 12.84 0.16
C TRP A 26 6.40 14.18 0.71
N SER A 27 7.14 14.91 -0.12
CA SER A 27 7.75 16.19 0.29
C SER A 27 8.62 16.00 1.53
N ASN A 28 9.48 14.98 1.50
CA ASN A 28 10.38 14.68 2.60
C ASN A 28 9.66 14.46 3.92
N GLY A 29 8.44 13.91 3.85
CA GLY A 29 7.67 13.62 5.04
C GLY A 29 6.78 14.76 5.53
N TYR A 30 6.85 15.92 4.89
CA TYR A 30 5.99 17.03 5.30
C TYR A 30 4.55 16.84 4.94
N ARG A 31 4.27 15.99 3.97
CA ARG A 31 2.91 15.73 3.54
C ARG A 31 2.60 14.26 3.65
N SER A 32 1.40 13.95 4.07
CA SER A 32 0.97 12.57 4.16
C SER A 32 -0.53 12.48 3.94
N MET A 33 -0.96 11.28 3.59
CA MET A 33 -2.37 11.00 3.35
C MET A 33 -2.59 9.53 3.59
N SER A 34 -3.67 9.17 4.26
CA SER A 34 -3.98 7.76 4.44
C SER A 34 -4.56 7.20 3.15
N CYS A 35 -4.41 5.91 2.97
CA CYS A 35 -4.96 5.21 1.83
C CYS A 35 -5.29 3.79 2.23
N VAL A 36 -6.01 3.11 1.34
CA VAL A 36 -6.33 1.69 1.51
C VAL A 36 -5.65 0.93 0.39
N ILE A 37 -4.93 -0.11 0.73
CA ILE A 37 -4.30 -0.99 -0.26
C ILE A 37 -5.31 -2.04 -0.64
N LEU A 38 -5.68 -2.07 -1.92
CA LEU A 38 -6.68 -3.00 -2.44
C LEU A 38 -6.07 -4.30 -2.91
N ASP A 39 -4.90 -4.23 -3.51
CA ASP A 39 -4.12 -5.43 -3.82
C ASP A 39 -2.66 -5.07 -3.94
N TRP A 40 -1.82 -6.09 -3.95
CA TRP A 40 -0.38 -5.93 -3.83
C TRP A 40 0.30 -7.07 -4.58
N ASN A 41 1.32 -6.75 -5.36
CA ASN A 41 2.17 -7.78 -5.95
C ASN A 41 3.62 -7.31 -5.93
N GLN A 42 4.51 -8.06 -6.57
CA GLN A 42 5.93 -7.76 -6.52
C GLN A 42 6.27 -6.41 -7.13
N SER A 43 5.53 -5.99 -8.14
CA SER A 43 5.93 -4.81 -8.90
C SER A 43 5.09 -3.58 -8.56
N GLY A 44 3.98 -3.74 -7.88
CA GLY A 44 3.14 -2.59 -7.58
C GLY A 44 1.90 -2.95 -6.80
N ALA A 45 0.98 -2.00 -6.74
CA ALA A 45 -0.24 -2.15 -5.95
C ALA A 45 -1.34 -1.29 -6.54
N ARG A 46 -2.58 -1.62 -6.17
CA ARG A 46 -3.70 -0.71 -6.38
C ARG A 46 -4.10 -0.17 -5.03
N ILE A 47 -4.29 1.13 -4.97
CA ILE A 47 -4.62 1.78 -3.72
C ILE A 47 -5.75 2.77 -3.93
N LYS A 48 -6.45 3.05 -2.84
CA LYS A 48 -7.50 4.03 -2.80
C LYS A 48 -7.06 5.12 -1.83
N PRO A 49 -6.61 6.27 -2.33
CA PRO A 49 -6.18 7.34 -1.44
C PRO A 49 -7.37 8.03 -0.79
N GLY A 50 -7.11 8.69 0.31
CA GLY A 50 -8.16 9.44 0.99
C GLY A 50 -8.70 10.59 0.16
N ASP A 51 -7.85 11.18 -0.67
CA ASP A 51 -8.24 12.29 -1.54
C ASP A 51 -7.42 12.22 -2.81
N MET A 52 -8.06 11.83 -3.91
CA MET A 52 -7.35 11.67 -5.18
C MET A 52 -6.77 13.00 -5.67
N VAL A 53 -7.48 14.09 -5.42
CA VAL A 53 -7.06 15.38 -5.95
C VAL A 53 -5.72 15.81 -5.37
N GLY A 54 -5.47 15.49 -4.11
CA GLY A 54 -4.22 15.89 -3.47
C GLY A 54 -3.06 14.97 -3.67
N CYS A 55 -3.22 13.91 -4.47
CA CYS A 55 -2.17 12.91 -4.60
C CYS A 55 -1.08 13.33 -5.56
N PRO A 56 0.21 13.20 -5.18
CA PRO A 56 1.31 13.44 -6.10
C PRO A 56 1.53 12.25 -7.01
N ASP A 57 2.40 12.41 -8.00
CA ASP A 57 2.75 11.32 -8.90
C ASP A 57 3.76 10.35 -8.30
N GLN A 58 4.49 10.79 -7.31
CA GLN A 58 5.48 9.94 -6.63
C GLN A 58 5.37 10.14 -5.13
N PHE A 59 5.49 9.07 -4.40
CA PHE A 59 5.40 9.13 -2.94
C PHE A 59 6.00 7.85 -2.36
N THR A 60 6.14 7.84 -1.04
CA THR A 60 6.55 6.64 -0.31
C THR A 60 5.32 6.07 0.38
N LEU A 61 5.08 4.79 0.16
CA LEU A 61 4.00 4.09 0.82
C LEU A 61 4.55 3.47 2.09
N ILE A 62 3.91 3.77 3.21
CA ILE A 62 4.35 3.26 4.51
C ILE A 62 3.27 2.30 4.98
N THR A 63 3.63 1.03 5.07
CA THR A 63 2.69 -0.02 5.44
C THR A 63 2.55 -0.09 6.95
N LYS A 64 1.57 -0.85 7.41
CA LYS A 64 1.35 -1.05 8.83
C LYS A 64 2.58 -1.59 9.54
N ASN A 65 3.37 -2.37 8.82
CA ASN A 65 4.57 -2.97 9.40
C ASN A 65 5.73 -1.99 9.44
N GLY A 66 5.53 -0.77 8.96
CA GLY A 66 6.59 0.21 8.92
C GLY A 66 7.49 0.15 7.72
N ASN A 67 7.20 -0.74 6.77
CA ASN A 67 7.97 -0.80 5.54
C ASN A 67 7.70 0.43 4.71
N ARG A 68 8.76 0.96 4.11
CA ARG A 68 8.68 2.15 3.26
C ARG A 68 8.98 1.72 1.83
N VAL A 69 8.05 1.98 0.94
CA VAL A 69 8.17 1.53 -0.44
C VAL A 69 7.96 2.72 -1.37
N PRO A 70 8.99 3.14 -2.09
CA PRO A 70 8.83 4.23 -3.05
C PRO A 70 7.91 3.79 -4.18
N CYS A 71 7.00 4.67 -4.55
CA CYS A 71 5.98 4.37 -5.54
C CYS A 71 5.86 5.47 -6.57
N GLU A 72 5.48 5.07 -7.76
CA GLU A 72 5.20 5.98 -8.86
C GLU A 72 3.83 5.65 -9.41
N VAL A 73 2.97 6.67 -9.58
CA VAL A 73 1.62 6.45 -10.08
C VAL A 73 1.67 6.11 -11.56
N ARG A 74 1.01 5.02 -11.92
CA ARG A 74 0.93 4.57 -13.32
C ARG A 74 -0.38 4.98 -13.95
N TRP A 75 -1.46 4.95 -13.20
CA TRP A 75 -2.77 5.33 -13.71
C TRP A 75 -3.65 5.74 -12.56
N ARG A 76 -4.67 6.53 -12.89
CA ARG A 76 -5.69 6.95 -11.94
C ARG A 76 -7.03 6.74 -12.58
N GLU A 77 -7.98 6.24 -11.81
CA GLU A 77 -9.32 6.00 -12.32
C GLU A 77 -10.29 6.16 -11.17
N LYS A 78 -11.14 7.17 -11.25
CA LYS A 78 -12.09 7.49 -10.19
C LYS A 78 -11.35 7.71 -8.89
N ASP A 79 -11.55 6.85 -7.90
CA ASP A 79 -10.93 7.00 -6.59
C ASP A 79 -9.86 5.95 -6.33
N ILE A 80 -9.41 5.27 -7.37
CA ILE A 80 -8.41 4.21 -7.26
C ILE A 80 -7.24 4.57 -8.16
N MET A 81 -6.04 4.21 -7.74
CA MET A 81 -4.90 4.37 -8.62
C MET A 81 -3.99 3.16 -8.53
N GLY A 82 -3.29 2.93 -9.65
CA GLY A 82 -2.29 1.89 -9.71
C GLY A 82 -0.92 2.51 -9.61
N VAL A 83 -0.06 1.92 -8.79
CA VAL A 83 1.29 2.41 -8.61
C VAL A 83 2.25 1.27 -8.88
N ARG A 84 3.46 1.63 -9.32
CA ARG A 84 4.53 0.66 -9.39
C ARG A 84 5.60 1.03 -8.39
N PHE A 85 6.28 0.02 -7.88
CA PHE A 85 7.37 0.22 -6.93
C PHE A 85 8.63 0.60 -7.70
N VAL A 86 9.35 1.54 -7.19
CA VAL A 86 10.57 2.02 -7.85
C VAL A 86 11.79 1.90 -6.96
#